data_53c8b8ed2fef8b086306d8158883e449
#
_entry.id   53c8b8ed2fef8b086306d8158883e449
#
_cell.length_a   1.000
_cell.length_b   1.000
_cell.length_c   1.000
_cell.angle_alpha   90.00
_cell.angle_beta   90.00
_cell.angle_gamma   90.00
#
_symmetry.space_group_name_H-M   'P 1'
#
loop_
_entity.id
_entity.type
_entity.pdbx_description
1 polymer ?
#
loop_
_entity_poly.entity_id
_entity_poly.type
_entity_poly.pdbx_seq_one_letter_code
_entity_poly.pdbx_strand_id
1 'polypeptide(L)'
;EYIREKIKSTGITAKRLVLHFQTAEDGKYYLRGPNGGFWRCSRFIDDSTTYNETDDLGIIEECGKAFGDFQLKLADFPVKQLYITIPHFHNTVMRFEAFDNAVKENAAGRADEVKADIGEYKALEETATEMYKMQRRGELPLKVTHNDTKCNNVLFDKCSGQYLCVIDLDTVMPGLVGFDFGDAIRFIANSAKEDEKDISKVSLDLDKFEAFAKGFIGKVGAELTENEKNTLALGAITMTIECGVRFLTDYLNGDVYFKTEYDEHNLDRARCQLALAKDMIKKQSEMKNIVAKYL
;
A
#
# COMPACT_ATOMS: atom_id res chain seq x y z
N GLU A 1 8.93 -5.34 18.59
CA GLU A 1 9.59 -6.30 19.48
C GLU A 1 9.53 -7.71 18.89
N TYR A 2 8.35 -8.21 18.49
CA TYR A 2 8.19 -9.57 17.96
C TYR A 2 9.18 -9.92 16.83
N ILE A 3 9.28 -9.07 15.79
CA ILE A 3 10.26 -9.25 14.69
C ILE A 3 11.68 -9.26 15.22
N ARG A 4 12.01 -8.38 16.17
CA ARG A 4 13.36 -8.29 16.75
C ARG A 4 13.75 -9.57 17.48
N GLU A 5 12.86 -10.12 18.28
CA GLU A 5 13.13 -11.39 18.98
C GLU A 5 13.26 -12.56 17.99
N LYS A 6 12.42 -12.57 16.95
CA LYS A 6 12.50 -13.58 15.89
C LYS A 6 13.83 -13.51 15.12
N ILE A 7 14.33 -12.32 14.79
CA ILE A 7 15.66 -12.16 14.18
C ILE A 7 16.77 -12.62 15.13
N LYS A 8 16.73 -12.23 16.38
CA LYS A 8 17.73 -12.65 17.38
C LYS A 8 17.81 -14.17 17.55
N SER A 9 16.67 -14.86 17.49
CA SER A 9 16.62 -16.33 17.60
C SER A 9 17.40 -17.05 16.49
N THR A 10 17.66 -16.38 15.35
CA THR A 10 18.49 -16.89 14.25
C THR A 10 19.99 -16.63 14.44
N GLY A 11 20.40 -15.98 15.55
CA GLY A 11 21.79 -15.59 15.80
C GLY A 11 22.23 -14.30 15.07
N ILE A 12 21.33 -13.64 14.36
CA ILE A 12 21.62 -12.42 13.60
C ILE A 12 21.38 -11.18 14.49
N THR A 13 22.25 -10.18 14.35
CA THR A 13 22.07 -8.90 15.04
C THR A 13 20.97 -8.08 14.39
N ALA A 14 19.88 -7.83 15.11
CA ALA A 14 18.73 -7.09 14.61
C ALA A 14 18.92 -5.56 14.51
N LYS A 15 20.13 -5.03 14.76
CA LYS A 15 20.40 -3.59 14.96
C LYS A 15 19.92 -2.68 13.83
N ARG A 16 20.02 -3.15 12.57
CA ARG A 16 19.63 -2.40 11.37
C ARG A 16 18.43 -3.01 10.64
N LEU A 17 17.95 -4.19 11.07
CA LEU A 17 16.97 -5.00 10.37
C LEU A 17 15.53 -4.82 10.86
N VAL A 18 15.34 -3.97 11.87
CA VAL A 18 14.01 -3.65 12.42
C VAL A 18 14.10 -2.34 13.22
N LEU A 19 13.01 -1.56 13.19
CA LEU A 19 12.88 -0.37 14.03
C LEU A 19 12.95 -0.74 15.51
N HIS A 20 13.67 0.07 16.29
CA HIS A 20 13.76 -0.05 17.73
C HIS A 20 13.30 1.24 18.39
N PHE A 21 12.13 1.20 19.01
CA PHE A 21 11.61 2.31 19.78
C PHE A 21 12.22 2.31 21.17
N GLN A 22 12.63 3.49 21.63
CA GLN A 22 13.17 3.69 22.97
C GLN A 22 12.03 3.65 23.99
N THR A 23 12.31 3.03 25.11
CA THR A 23 11.39 2.99 26.24
C THR A 23 11.58 4.23 27.10
N ALA A 24 10.52 4.91 27.47
CA ALA A 24 10.52 5.99 28.43
C ALA A 24 10.77 5.46 29.85
N GLU A 25 11.04 6.34 30.81
CA GLU A 25 11.30 5.96 32.21
C GLU A 25 10.13 5.21 32.87
N ASP A 26 8.89 5.49 32.43
CA ASP A 26 7.67 4.81 32.89
C ASP A 26 7.40 3.47 32.18
N GLY A 27 8.33 2.99 31.35
CA GLY A 27 8.23 1.74 30.60
C GLY A 27 7.41 1.81 29.32
N LYS A 28 6.87 2.97 28.96
CA LYS A 28 6.10 3.14 27.72
C LYS A 28 7.00 3.46 26.53
N TYR A 29 6.52 3.17 25.32
CA TYR A 29 7.21 3.51 24.06
C TYR A 29 6.87 4.91 23.53
N TYR A 30 6.30 5.77 24.38
CA TYR A 30 5.99 7.15 24.06
C TYR A 30 6.05 8.05 25.29
N LEU A 31 6.23 9.34 25.05
CA LEU A 31 6.13 10.39 26.08
C LEU A 31 4.96 11.32 25.72
N ARG A 32 4.28 11.81 26.73
CA ARG A 32 3.29 12.87 26.56
C ARG A 32 3.97 14.23 26.75
N GLY A 33 3.99 15.02 25.70
CA GLY A 33 4.55 16.38 25.76
C GLY A 33 3.67 17.36 26.54
N PRO A 34 4.23 18.53 26.91
CA PRO A 34 3.51 19.53 27.70
C PRO A 34 2.25 20.05 27.01
N ASN A 35 2.19 20.04 25.70
CA ASN A 35 1.03 20.46 24.91
C ASN A 35 0.03 19.31 24.63
N GLY A 36 0.15 18.19 25.34
CA GLY A 36 -0.72 17.03 25.18
C GLY A 36 -0.39 16.12 24.00
N GLY A 37 0.56 16.48 23.14
CA GLY A 37 1.03 15.66 22.04
C GLY A 37 1.80 14.42 22.50
N PHE A 38 1.75 13.35 21.69
CA PHE A 38 2.48 12.12 21.94
C PHE A 38 3.76 12.09 21.11
N TRP A 39 4.88 11.75 21.76
CA TRP A 39 6.20 11.68 21.16
C TRP A 39 6.77 10.28 21.33
N ARG A 40 7.34 9.74 20.27
CA ARG A 40 8.11 8.50 20.33
C ARG A 40 9.48 8.71 19.69
N CYS A 41 10.47 7.98 20.18
CA CYS A 41 11.83 8.02 19.67
C CYS A 41 12.21 6.63 19.18
N SER A 42 12.68 6.53 17.95
CA SER A 42 13.29 5.32 17.43
C SER A 42 14.79 5.48 17.28
N ARG A 43 15.53 4.37 17.39
CA ARG A 43 16.95 4.36 17.10
C ARG A 43 17.16 4.67 15.62
N PHE A 44 18.04 5.63 15.34
CA PHE A 44 18.45 5.93 13.97
C PHE A 44 19.22 4.75 13.36
N ILE A 45 18.97 4.45 12.10
CA ILE A 45 19.65 3.40 11.34
C ILE A 45 20.65 4.08 10.41
N ASP A 46 21.93 4.03 10.79
CA ASP A 46 23.02 4.65 10.06
C ASP A 46 23.24 3.98 8.69
N ASP A 47 23.88 4.71 7.76
CA ASP A 47 24.23 4.25 6.42
C ASP A 47 23.04 3.67 5.64
N SER A 48 21.85 4.25 5.88
CA SER A 48 20.62 3.91 5.18
C SER A 48 20.15 5.06 4.29
N THR A 49 19.37 4.69 3.27
CA THR A 49 18.67 5.63 2.36
C THR A 49 17.27 5.12 2.07
N THR A 50 16.42 5.98 1.54
CA THR A 50 15.09 5.65 1.00
C THR A 50 14.97 6.18 -0.41
N TYR A 51 14.00 5.68 -1.17
CA TYR A 51 13.68 6.14 -2.51
C TYR A 51 12.22 6.56 -2.57
N ASN A 52 11.96 7.80 -2.99
CA ASN A 52 10.57 8.22 -3.30
C ASN A 52 10.13 7.64 -4.65
N GLU A 53 11.02 7.66 -5.62
CA GLU A 53 10.82 7.13 -6.98
C GLU A 53 12.13 6.46 -7.41
N THR A 54 12.04 5.39 -8.19
CA THR A 54 13.20 4.71 -8.77
C THR A 54 12.81 3.95 -10.03
N ASP A 55 13.73 3.92 -11.01
CA ASP A 55 13.65 3.06 -12.19
C ASP A 55 14.62 1.87 -12.10
N ASP A 56 15.39 1.77 -11.02
CA ASP A 56 16.31 0.66 -10.78
C ASP A 56 15.54 -0.59 -10.39
N LEU A 57 15.44 -1.56 -11.30
CA LEU A 57 14.74 -2.83 -11.07
C LEU A 57 15.34 -3.64 -9.93
N GLY A 58 16.63 -3.48 -9.62
CA GLY A 58 17.28 -4.12 -8.46
C GLY A 58 16.75 -3.56 -7.15
N ILE A 59 16.61 -2.23 -7.04
CA ILE A 59 16.02 -1.56 -5.87
C ILE A 59 14.54 -1.93 -5.74
N ILE A 60 13.81 -2.02 -6.85
CA ILE A 60 12.40 -2.45 -6.85
C ILE A 60 12.26 -3.89 -6.38
N GLU A 61 13.12 -4.81 -6.81
CA GLU A 61 13.15 -6.19 -6.32
C GLU A 61 13.45 -6.23 -4.81
N GLU A 62 14.42 -5.45 -4.34
CA GLU A 62 14.73 -5.35 -2.91
C GLU A 62 13.56 -4.76 -2.09
N CYS A 63 12.81 -3.79 -2.64
CA CYS A 63 11.59 -3.30 -2.03
C CYS A 63 10.52 -4.41 -1.89
N GLY A 64 10.34 -5.21 -2.93
CA GLY A 64 9.48 -6.40 -2.88
C GLY A 64 9.93 -7.39 -1.80
N LYS A 65 11.24 -7.68 -1.74
CA LYS A 65 11.81 -8.53 -0.69
C LYS A 65 11.56 -7.98 0.72
N ALA A 66 11.65 -6.67 0.91
CA ALA A 66 11.43 -6.03 2.21
C ALA A 66 10.01 -6.26 2.72
N PHE A 67 8.99 -5.98 1.91
CA PHE A 67 7.59 -6.18 2.30
C PHE A 67 7.21 -7.65 2.39
N GLY A 68 7.70 -8.50 1.50
CA GLY A 68 7.51 -9.96 1.60
C GLY A 68 8.14 -10.55 2.86
N ASP A 69 9.35 -10.14 3.21
CA ASP A 69 10.05 -10.55 4.43
C ASP A 69 9.36 -10.02 5.71
N PHE A 70 8.83 -8.80 5.65
CA PHE A 70 8.02 -8.25 6.74
C PHE A 70 6.79 -9.12 7.02
N GLN A 71 6.03 -9.50 6.00
CA GLN A 71 4.88 -10.38 6.15
C GLN A 71 5.28 -11.80 6.57
N LEU A 72 6.35 -12.36 6.00
CA LEU A 72 6.88 -13.67 6.40
C LEU A 72 7.26 -13.71 7.88
N LYS A 73 7.95 -12.68 8.37
CA LYS A 73 8.32 -12.57 9.80
C LYS A 73 7.13 -12.45 10.74
N LEU A 74 5.98 -12.01 10.24
CA LEU A 74 4.75 -11.84 11.01
C LEU A 74 3.66 -12.88 10.67
N ALA A 75 3.97 -13.88 9.84
CA ALA A 75 2.99 -14.87 9.40
C ALA A 75 2.35 -15.65 10.56
N ASP A 76 3.10 -15.92 11.62
CA ASP A 76 2.67 -16.61 12.84
C ASP A 76 2.24 -15.65 13.98
N PHE A 77 2.25 -14.34 13.75
CA PHE A 77 1.80 -13.37 14.75
C PHE A 77 0.27 -13.43 14.91
N PRO A 78 -0.26 -13.48 16.16
CA PRO A 78 -1.69 -13.52 16.38
C PRO A 78 -2.38 -12.21 15.95
N VAL A 79 -2.94 -12.19 14.76
CA VAL A 79 -3.55 -10.99 14.13
C VAL A 79 -4.55 -10.28 15.05
N LYS A 80 -5.28 -11.04 15.88
CA LYS A 80 -6.26 -10.51 16.85
C LYS A 80 -5.63 -9.64 17.97
N GLN A 81 -4.31 -9.66 18.14
CA GLN A 81 -3.61 -8.81 19.10
C GLN A 81 -3.28 -7.43 18.53
N LEU A 82 -3.45 -7.22 17.22
CA LEU A 82 -3.25 -5.91 16.62
C LEU A 82 -4.42 -4.98 16.92
N TYR A 83 -4.10 -3.72 17.18
CA TYR A 83 -5.09 -2.66 17.24
C TYR A 83 -5.49 -2.22 15.83
N ILE A 84 -6.75 -1.83 15.67
CA ILE A 84 -7.23 -1.12 14.49
C ILE A 84 -6.95 0.36 14.70
N THR A 85 -5.84 0.85 14.18
CA THR A 85 -5.41 2.25 14.33
C THR A 85 -6.23 3.20 13.45
N ILE A 86 -6.62 2.74 12.26
CA ILE A 86 -7.47 3.48 11.33
C ILE A 86 -8.67 2.58 10.95
N PRO A 87 -9.85 2.79 11.57
CA PRO A 87 -11.03 2.00 11.25
C PRO A 87 -11.37 2.07 9.75
N HIS A 88 -11.70 0.93 9.16
CA HIS A 88 -12.14 0.81 7.76
C HIS A 88 -11.11 1.31 6.72
N PHE A 89 -9.81 1.24 7.00
CA PHE A 89 -8.77 1.86 6.19
C PHE A 89 -8.83 1.41 4.72
N HIS A 90 -8.83 0.10 4.45
CA HIS A 90 -8.98 -0.49 3.12
C HIS A 90 -10.32 -1.23 2.95
N ASN A 91 -11.41 -0.66 3.48
CA ASN A 91 -12.74 -1.15 3.22
C ASN A 91 -13.27 -0.54 1.92
N THR A 92 -12.99 -1.20 0.81
CA THR A 92 -13.36 -0.72 -0.53
C THR A 92 -14.87 -0.52 -0.71
N VAL A 93 -15.71 -1.32 -0.06
CA VAL A 93 -17.17 -1.14 -0.08
C VAL A 93 -17.54 0.21 0.55
N MET A 94 -17.04 0.51 1.76
CA MET A 94 -17.31 1.79 2.40
C MET A 94 -16.71 2.98 1.65
N ARG A 95 -15.60 2.78 0.89
CA ARG A 95 -15.05 3.83 0.03
C ARG A 95 -16.01 4.19 -1.10
N PHE A 96 -16.66 3.20 -1.72
CA PHE A 96 -17.68 3.46 -2.73
C PHE A 96 -18.97 4.03 -2.14
N GLU A 97 -19.41 3.59 -0.94
CA GLU A 97 -20.52 4.23 -0.24
C GLU A 97 -20.25 5.71 0.06
N ALA A 98 -19.03 6.03 0.52
CA ALA A 98 -18.61 7.42 0.75
C ALA A 98 -18.56 8.23 -0.56
N PHE A 99 -18.11 7.61 -1.65
CA PHE A 99 -18.11 8.22 -2.98
C PHE A 99 -19.54 8.53 -3.46
N ASP A 100 -20.47 7.59 -3.28
CA ASP A 100 -21.89 7.79 -3.63
C ASP A 100 -22.52 8.93 -2.87
N ASN A 101 -22.21 9.02 -1.59
CA ASN A 101 -22.67 10.13 -0.76
C ASN A 101 -22.09 11.47 -1.26
N ALA A 102 -20.78 11.52 -1.56
CA ALA A 102 -20.15 12.74 -2.06
C ALA A 102 -20.74 13.19 -3.41
N VAL A 103 -21.02 12.24 -4.32
CA VAL A 103 -21.70 12.54 -5.60
C VAL A 103 -23.09 13.11 -5.35
N LYS A 104 -23.87 12.52 -4.44
CA LYS A 104 -25.24 12.92 -4.11
C LYS A 104 -25.29 14.28 -3.42
N GLU A 105 -24.40 14.49 -2.45
CA GLU A 105 -24.35 15.74 -1.66
C GLU A 105 -23.78 16.88 -2.48
N ASN A 106 -22.83 16.60 -3.38
CA ASN A 106 -22.17 17.56 -4.26
C ASN A 106 -21.75 18.84 -3.52
N ALA A 107 -21.10 18.68 -2.37
CA ALA A 107 -20.84 19.77 -1.43
C ALA A 107 -20.04 20.93 -2.06
N ALA A 108 -19.11 20.62 -2.98
CA ALA A 108 -18.32 21.62 -3.68
C ALA A 108 -18.98 22.11 -5.01
N GLY A 109 -20.12 21.53 -5.41
CA GLY A 109 -20.80 21.91 -6.66
C GLY A 109 -20.12 21.39 -7.94
N ARG A 110 -19.19 20.41 -7.84
CA ARG A 110 -18.29 19.96 -8.92
C ARG A 110 -18.76 18.70 -9.64
N ALA A 111 -19.85 18.05 -9.21
CA ALA A 111 -20.24 16.73 -9.73
C ALA A 111 -20.58 16.72 -11.22
N ASP A 112 -21.18 17.80 -11.74
CA ASP A 112 -21.53 17.88 -13.17
C ASP A 112 -20.30 17.96 -14.07
N GLU A 113 -19.21 18.59 -13.61
CA GLU A 113 -17.96 18.75 -14.36
C GLU A 113 -17.20 17.43 -14.50
N VAL A 114 -17.37 16.50 -13.54
CA VAL A 114 -16.66 15.21 -13.48
C VAL A 114 -17.60 14.00 -13.68
N LYS A 115 -18.75 14.22 -14.34
CA LYS A 115 -19.77 13.19 -14.55
C LYS A 115 -19.25 11.96 -15.30
N ALA A 116 -18.33 12.16 -16.23
CA ALA A 116 -17.67 11.06 -16.94
C ALA A 116 -16.77 10.26 -15.99
N ASP A 117 -15.94 10.92 -15.18
CA ASP A 117 -15.05 10.28 -14.20
C ASP A 117 -15.87 9.48 -13.17
N ILE A 118 -16.99 10.05 -12.70
CA ILE A 118 -17.93 9.36 -11.79
C ILE A 118 -18.46 8.07 -12.44
N GLY A 119 -18.92 8.13 -13.69
CA GLY A 119 -19.43 6.96 -14.40
C GLY A 119 -18.40 5.86 -14.57
N GLU A 120 -17.15 6.23 -14.87
CA GLU A 120 -16.04 5.29 -15.04
C GLU A 120 -15.68 4.59 -13.72
N TYR A 121 -15.60 5.31 -12.60
CA TYR A 121 -15.35 4.71 -11.29
C TYR A 121 -16.48 3.80 -10.85
N LYS A 122 -17.74 4.18 -11.09
CA LYS A 122 -18.90 3.33 -10.81
C LYS A 122 -18.86 2.00 -11.58
N ALA A 123 -18.42 2.02 -12.83
CA ALA A 123 -18.25 0.82 -13.62
C ALA A 123 -17.17 -0.14 -13.06
N LEU A 124 -16.25 0.34 -12.23
CA LEU A 124 -15.18 -0.44 -11.61
C LEU A 124 -15.51 -0.92 -10.19
N GLU A 125 -16.64 -0.55 -9.61
CA GLU A 125 -17.02 -0.85 -8.23
C GLU A 125 -17.02 -2.35 -7.92
N GLU A 126 -17.58 -3.17 -8.81
CA GLU A 126 -17.63 -4.62 -8.63
C GLU A 126 -16.23 -5.22 -8.54
N THR A 127 -15.34 -4.82 -9.46
CA THR A 127 -13.93 -5.27 -9.46
C THR A 127 -13.20 -4.84 -8.20
N ALA A 128 -13.35 -3.59 -7.78
CA ALA A 128 -12.66 -3.05 -6.63
C ALA A 128 -13.12 -3.66 -5.30
N THR A 129 -14.40 -4.04 -5.21
CA THR A 129 -14.99 -4.58 -3.96
C THR A 129 -14.85 -6.09 -3.82
N GLU A 130 -14.42 -6.80 -4.87
CA GLU A 130 -14.41 -8.27 -4.88
C GLU A 130 -13.51 -8.86 -3.78
N MET A 131 -12.29 -8.38 -3.61
CA MET A 131 -11.39 -8.91 -2.57
C MET A 131 -11.95 -8.72 -1.15
N TYR A 132 -12.61 -7.60 -0.88
CA TYR A 132 -13.29 -7.39 0.39
C TYR A 132 -14.46 -8.37 0.56
N LYS A 133 -15.25 -8.61 -0.48
CA LYS A 133 -16.32 -9.62 -0.48
C LYS A 133 -15.77 -11.03 -0.27
N MET A 134 -14.66 -11.40 -0.91
CA MET A 134 -13.96 -12.68 -0.68
C MET A 134 -13.52 -12.83 0.79
N GLN A 135 -12.98 -11.78 1.38
CA GLN A 135 -12.63 -11.79 2.81
C GLN A 135 -13.88 -12.02 3.68
N ARG A 136 -15.01 -11.37 3.36
CA ARG A 136 -16.26 -11.55 4.12
C ARG A 136 -16.86 -12.96 3.98
N ARG A 137 -16.59 -13.65 2.88
CA ARG A 137 -16.95 -15.07 2.66
C ARG A 137 -15.96 -16.04 3.30
N GLY A 138 -14.85 -15.54 3.88
CA GLY A 138 -13.80 -16.36 4.49
C GLY A 138 -12.83 -17.00 3.48
N GLU A 139 -12.83 -16.53 2.24
CA GLU A 139 -11.97 -17.03 1.15
C GLU A 139 -10.56 -16.43 1.22
N LEU A 140 -10.42 -15.21 1.76
CA LEU A 140 -9.15 -14.53 2.00
C LEU A 140 -8.97 -14.31 3.51
N PRO A 141 -7.87 -14.80 4.11
CA PRO A 141 -7.60 -14.60 5.52
C PRO A 141 -7.09 -13.18 5.79
N LEU A 142 -7.37 -12.66 6.99
CA LEU A 142 -6.68 -11.49 7.50
C LEU A 142 -5.31 -11.89 8.03
N LYS A 143 -4.28 -11.19 7.61
CA LYS A 143 -2.89 -11.30 8.09
C LYS A 143 -2.41 -9.97 8.63
N VAL A 144 -1.20 -9.94 9.18
CA VAL A 144 -0.55 -8.68 9.52
C VAL A 144 -0.10 -8.03 8.23
N THR A 145 -0.60 -6.84 7.94
CA THR A 145 -0.25 -6.06 6.74
C THR A 145 0.29 -4.70 7.14
N HIS A 146 1.11 -4.13 6.27
CA HIS A 146 1.67 -2.79 6.46
C HIS A 146 0.65 -1.71 6.12
N ASN A 147 -0.12 -1.91 5.03
CA ASN A 147 -1.18 -1.04 4.51
C ASN A 147 -0.72 0.33 3.98
N ASP A 148 0.59 0.58 3.87
CA ASP A 148 1.17 1.76 3.18
C ASP A 148 2.55 1.36 2.63
N THR A 149 2.54 0.54 1.59
CA THR A 149 3.72 -0.17 1.07
C THR A 149 4.49 0.63 0.00
N LYS A 150 4.63 1.91 0.22
CA LYS A 150 5.45 2.78 -0.65
C LYS A 150 6.93 2.46 -0.50
N CYS A 151 7.69 2.64 -1.57
CA CYS A 151 9.13 2.39 -1.57
C CYS A 151 9.90 3.22 -0.53
N ASN A 152 9.46 4.45 -0.24
CA ASN A 152 10.06 5.30 0.78
C ASN A 152 9.80 4.81 2.23
N ASN A 153 8.95 3.81 2.42
CA ASN A 153 8.76 3.11 3.70
C ASN A 153 9.70 1.89 3.85
N VAL A 154 10.71 1.78 2.99
CA VAL A 154 11.81 0.81 3.11
C VAL A 154 13.14 1.55 3.28
N LEU A 155 13.94 1.13 4.25
CA LEU A 155 15.33 1.54 4.36
C LEU A 155 16.21 0.57 3.59
N PHE A 156 17.11 1.12 2.78
CA PHE A 156 18.11 0.39 2.01
C PHE A 156 19.51 0.73 2.50
N ASP A 157 20.43 -0.22 2.45
CA ASP A 157 21.83 -0.01 2.73
C ASP A 157 22.47 0.84 1.61
N LYS A 158 23.12 1.94 1.96
CA LYS A 158 23.72 2.87 1.00
C LYS A 158 24.80 2.27 0.10
N CYS A 159 25.49 1.25 0.60
CA CYS A 159 26.61 0.67 -0.12
C CYS A 159 26.18 -0.47 -1.06
N SER A 160 25.31 -1.36 -0.55
CA SER A 160 24.89 -2.56 -1.27
C SER A 160 23.58 -2.43 -2.03
N GLY A 161 22.74 -1.43 -1.69
CA GLY A 161 21.38 -1.29 -2.20
C GLY A 161 20.40 -2.32 -1.64
N GLN A 162 20.84 -3.25 -0.79
CA GLN A 162 19.95 -4.24 -0.18
C GLN A 162 19.00 -3.60 0.82
N TYR A 163 17.76 -4.13 0.92
CA TYR A 163 16.84 -3.67 1.94
C TYR A 163 17.36 -3.99 3.36
N LEU A 164 17.07 -3.11 4.28
CA LEU A 164 17.38 -3.25 5.71
C LEU A 164 16.14 -3.57 6.52
N CYS A 165 15.17 -2.67 6.53
CA CYS A 165 13.91 -2.86 7.22
C CYS A 165 12.80 -1.97 6.68
N VAL A 166 11.57 -2.37 6.98
CA VAL A 166 10.36 -1.58 6.76
C VAL A 166 10.18 -0.59 7.90
N ILE A 167 9.77 0.63 7.59
CA ILE A 167 9.53 1.74 8.51
C ILE A 167 8.09 2.25 8.37
N ASP A 168 7.72 3.26 9.17
CA ASP A 168 6.35 3.84 9.20
C ASP A 168 5.26 2.82 9.52
N LEU A 169 5.37 2.22 10.71
CA LEU A 169 4.52 1.11 11.14
C LEU A 169 3.15 1.55 11.69
N ASP A 170 2.72 2.79 11.48
CA ASP A 170 1.50 3.36 12.06
C ASP A 170 0.22 2.78 11.44
N THR A 171 0.32 2.26 10.24
CA THR A 171 -0.74 1.62 9.48
C THR A 171 -0.77 0.09 9.60
N VAL A 172 0.14 -0.47 10.41
CA VAL A 172 0.19 -1.94 10.59
C VAL A 172 -1.05 -2.42 11.34
N MET A 173 -1.91 -3.13 10.62
CA MET A 173 -3.21 -3.62 11.07
C MET A 173 -3.51 -4.98 10.42
N PRO A 174 -4.58 -5.68 10.88
CA PRO A 174 -5.13 -6.79 10.10
C PRO A 174 -5.59 -6.34 8.71
N GLY A 175 -5.11 -7.01 7.67
CA GLY A 175 -5.47 -6.69 6.29
C GLY A 175 -5.28 -7.88 5.35
N LEU A 176 -5.43 -7.64 4.06
CA LEU A 176 -5.22 -8.63 3.02
C LEU A 176 -3.83 -8.48 2.42
N VAL A 177 -3.12 -9.59 2.25
CA VAL A 177 -1.77 -9.60 1.62
C VAL A 177 -1.79 -8.92 0.25
N GLY A 178 -2.84 -9.16 -0.53
CA GLY A 178 -2.99 -8.53 -1.83
C GLY A 178 -3.13 -6.99 -1.78
N PHE A 179 -3.51 -6.40 -0.65
CA PHE A 179 -3.53 -4.94 -0.48
C PHE A 179 -2.12 -4.38 -0.33
N ASP A 180 -1.25 -5.02 0.47
CA ASP A 180 0.15 -4.62 0.56
C ASP A 180 0.86 -4.75 -0.79
N PHE A 181 0.68 -5.90 -1.47
CA PHE A 181 1.21 -6.08 -2.81
C PHE A 181 0.69 -5.00 -3.77
N GLY A 182 -0.62 -4.74 -3.72
CA GLY A 182 -1.28 -3.82 -4.64
C GLY A 182 -0.91 -2.35 -4.44
N ASP A 183 -0.82 -1.91 -3.20
CA ASP A 183 -0.44 -0.51 -2.90
C ASP A 183 1.00 -0.22 -3.33
N ALA A 184 1.92 -1.19 -3.14
CA ALA A 184 3.28 -1.07 -3.66
C ALA A 184 3.30 -0.97 -5.20
N ILE A 185 2.59 -1.85 -5.90
CA ILE A 185 2.52 -1.85 -7.37
C ILE A 185 1.94 -0.54 -7.90
N ARG A 186 0.84 -0.06 -7.32
CA ARG A 186 0.23 1.22 -7.68
C ARG A 186 1.23 2.37 -7.67
N PHE A 187 2.12 2.37 -6.70
CA PHE A 187 3.09 3.43 -6.50
C PHE A 187 4.37 3.22 -7.34
N ILE A 188 4.94 2.00 -7.33
CA ILE A 188 6.24 1.71 -7.93
C ILE A 188 6.15 1.48 -9.44
N ALA A 189 5.11 0.80 -9.90
CA ALA A 189 4.99 0.36 -11.28
C ALA A 189 4.14 1.28 -12.17
N ASN A 190 3.75 2.46 -11.68
CA ASN A 190 3.20 3.51 -12.54
C ASN A 190 4.35 4.12 -13.35
N SER A 191 4.17 4.26 -14.67
CA SER A 191 5.14 4.92 -15.57
C SER A 191 5.21 6.44 -15.40
N ALA A 192 4.25 7.02 -14.68
CA ALA A 192 4.12 8.45 -14.47
C ALA A 192 3.95 8.77 -12.97
N LYS A 193 4.06 10.06 -12.61
CA LYS A 193 3.77 10.53 -11.26
C LYS A 193 2.29 10.36 -10.92
N GLU A 194 1.98 10.31 -9.61
CA GLU A 194 0.61 10.12 -9.12
C GLU A 194 -0.36 11.24 -9.57
N ASP A 195 0.15 12.43 -9.86
CA ASP A 195 -0.57 13.62 -10.28
C ASP A 195 -0.30 14.02 -11.76
N GLU A 196 0.14 13.07 -12.60
CA GLU A 196 0.38 13.33 -14.04
C GLU A 196 -0.93 13.75 -14.73
N LYS A 197 -0.89 14.94 -15.33
CA LYS A 197 -2.04 15.53 -16.05
C LYS A 197 -2.25 14.92 -17.43
N ASP A 198 -1.16 14.54 -18.08
CA ASP A 198 -1.20 13.87 -19.38
C ASP A 198 -1.39 12.35 -19.16
N ILE A 199 -2.66 11.94 -19.05
CA ILE A 199 -3.01 10.53 -18.80
C ILE A 199 -2.53 9.57 -19.89
N SER A 200 -2.11 10.07 -21.07
CA SER A 200 -1.55 9.22 -22.12
C SER A 200 -0.16 8.64 -21.75
N LYS A 201 0.51 9.24 -20.76
CA LYS A 201 1.80 8.77 -20.23
C LYS A 201 1.62 7.73 -19.13
N VAL A 202 0.40 7.58 -18.59
CA VAL A 202 0.12 6.70 -17.46
C VAL A 202 -0.10 5.28 -17.95
N SER A 203 0.74 4.36 -17.51
CA SER A 203 0.62 2.94 -17.81
C SER A 203 1.27 2.10 -16.71
N LEU A 204 0.88 0.83 -16.62
CA LEU A 204 1.60 -0.15 -15.81
C LEU A 204 2.90 -0.53 -16.52
N ASP A 205 4.03 -0.33 -15.85
CA ASP A 205 5.33 -0.85 -16.24
C ASP A 205 5.45 -2.31 -15.79
N LEU A 206 5.43 -3.24 -16.74
CA LEU A 206 5.47 -4.68 -16.45
C LEU A 206 6.85 -5.15 -15.96
N ASP A 207 7.94 -4.48 -16.31
CA ASP A 207 9.28 -4.82 -15.82
C ASP A 207 9.41 -4.45 -14.34
N LYS A 208 8.89 -3.29 -13.95
CA LYS A 208 8.81 -2.88 -12.53
C LYS A 208 7.86 -3.79 -11.74
N PHE A 209 6.69 -4.13 -12.31
CA PHE A 209 5.77 -5.09 -11.73
C PHE A 209 6.45 -6.44 -11.48
N GLU A 210 7.16 -6.97 -12.49
CA GLU A 210 7.87 -8.25 -12.39
C GLU A 210 8.97 -8.20 -11.34
N ALA A 211 9.78 -7.14 -11.30
CA ALA A 211 10.85 -6.99 -10.33
C ALA A 211 10.30 -7.01 -8.88
N PHE A 212 9.24 -6.24 -8.61
CA PHE A 212 8.60 -6.25 -7.30
C PHE A 212 7.98 -7.60 -6.97
N ALA A 213 7.22 -8.20 -7.89
CA ALA A 213 6.56 -9.49 -7.72
C ALA A 213 7.58 -10.61 -7.40
N LYS A 214 8.71 -10.65 -8.12
CA LYS A 214 9.81 -11.58 -7.87
C LYS A 214 10.34 -11.46 -6.44
N GLY A 215 10.61 -10.24 -5.98
CA GLY A 215 11.10 -9.98 -4.63
C GLY A 215 10.08 -10.38 -3.56
N PHE A 216 8.85 -9.93 -3.70
CA PHE A 216 7.77 -10.17 -2.73
C PHE A 216 7.41 -11.65 -2.63
N ILE A 217 7.06 -12.28 -3.75
CA ILE A 217 6.66 -13.69 -3.81
C ILE A 217 7.81 -14.60 -3.40
N GLY A 218 9.04 -14.28 -3.80
CA GLY A 218 10.23 -15.02 -3.41
C GLY A 218 10.47 -15.09 -1.89
N LYS A 219 9.86 -14.17 -1.13
CA LYS A 219 9.92 -14.17 0.35
C LYS A 219 8.69 -14.82 0.98
N VAL A 220 7.48 -14.44 0.57
CA VAL A 220 6.26 -14.83 1.27
C VAL A 220 5.41 -15.87 0.53
N GLY A 221 5.77 -16.20 -0.71
CA GLY A 221 4.94 -17.04 -1.59
C GLY A 221 4.56 -18.41 -1.01
N ALA A 222 5.46 -19.05 -0.23
CA ALA A 222 5.17 -20.31 0.43
C ALA A 222 4.11 -20.22 1.55
N GLU A 223 3.92 -19.03 2.12
CA GLU A 223 2.94 -18.75 3.18
C GLU A 223 1.59 -18.28 2.65
N LEU A 224 1.47 -18.08 1.33
CA LEU A 224 0.23 -17.66 0.70
C LEU A 224 -0.71 -18.85 0.43
N THR A 225 -1.98 -18.66 0.75
CA THR A 225 -3.04 -19.57 0.30
C THR A 225 -3.23 -19.47 -1.22
N GLU A 226 -3.85 -20.47 -1.84
CA GLU A 226 -4.13 -20.43 -3.29
C GLU A 226 -4.98 -19.21 -3.69
N ASN A 227 -5.96 -18.83 -2.85
CA ASN A 227 -6.77 -17.65 -3.12
C ASN A 227 -5.96 -16.35 -3.03
N GLU A 228 -5.02 -16.25 -2.07
CA GLU A 228 -4.11 -15.10 -1.99
C GLU A 228 -3.23 -15.00 -3.23
N LYS A 229 -2.61 -16.13 -3.66
CA LYS A 229 -1.80 -16.19 -4.88
C LYS A 229 -2.57 -15.72 -6.12
N ASN A 230 -3.79 -16.24 -6.28
CA ASN A 230 -4.66 -15.93 -7.42
C ASN A 230 -5.18 -14.48 -7.43
N THR A 231 -5.14 -13.79 -6.29
CA THR A 231 -5.66 -12.42 -6.15
C THR A 231 -4.59 -11.34 -6.10
N LEU A 232 -3.29 -11.64 -6.15
CA LEU A 232 -2.24 -10.61 -6.11
C LEU A 232 -2.40 -9.57 -7.23
N ALA A 233 -2.60 -10.01 -8.48
CA ALA A 233 -2.84 -9.10 -9.61
C ALA A 233 -4.13 -8.27 -9.42
N LEU A 234 -5.19 -8.87 -8.88
CA LEU A 234 -6.42 -8.14 -8.54
C LEU A 234 -6.17 -7.13 -7.42
N GLY A 235 -5.29 -7.43 -6.48
CA GLY A 235 -4.88 -6.51 -5.40
C GLY A 235 -4.31 -5.20 -5.96
N ALA A 236 -3.46 -5.26 -6.97
CA ALA A 236 -2.93 -4.07 -7.64
C ALA A 236 -4.05 -3.22 -8.26
N ILE A 237 -4.98 -3.86 -8.98
CA ILE A 237 -6.13 -3.19 -9.58
C ILE A 237 -7.01 -2.57 -8.49
N THR A 238 -7.34 -3.34 -7.44
CA THR A 238 -8.19 -2.90 -6.33
C THR A 238 -7.63 -1.67 -5.63
N MET A 239 -6.35 -1.69 -5.26
CA MET A 239 -5.72 -0.59 -4.53
C MET A 239 -5.60 0.67 -5.38
N THR A 240 -5.36 0.52 -6.69
CA THR A 240 -5.35 1.63 -7.64
C THR A 240 -6.73 2.29 -7.75
N ILE A 241 -7.80 1.48 -7.90
CA ILE A 241 -9.17 2.00 -7.95
C ILE A 241 -9.55 2.66 -6.62
N GLU A 242 -9.25 2.01 -5.48
CA GLU A 242 -9.56 2.57 -4.15
C GLU A 242 -8.90 3.93 -3.96
N CYS A 243 -7.62 4.05 -4.29
CA CYS A 243 -6.91 5.32 -4.15
C CYS A 243 -7.54 6.42 -5.01
N GLY A 244 -7.86 6.11 -6.27
CA GLY A 244 -8.49 7.07 -7.17
C GLY A 244 -9.90 7.48 -6.74
N VAL A 245 -10.72 6.53 -6.26
CA VAL A 245 -12.05 6.83 -5.69
C VAL A 245 -11.92 7.79 -4.50
N ARG A 246 -10.92 7.59 -3.64
CA ARG A 246 -10.69 8.48 -2.49
C ARG A 246 -10.30 9.89 -2.92
N PHE A 247 -9.47 10.05 -3.95
CA PHE A 247 -9.13 11.35 -4.51
C PHE A 247 -10.36 12.05 -5.12
N LEU A 248 -11.15 11.32 -5.91
CA LEU A 248 -12.35 11.89 -6.50
C LEU A 248 -13.42 12.25 -5.44
N THR A 249 -13.56 11.41 -4.41
CA THR A 249 -14.43 11.69 -3.26
C THR A 249 -14.04 13.00 -2.57
N ASP A 250 -12.74 13.18 -2.32
CA ASP A 250 -12.23 14.39 -1.66
C ASP A 250 -12.39 15.64 -2.54
N TYR A 251 -12.17 15.52 -3.85
CA TYR A 251 -12.44 16.57 -4.81
C TYR A 251 -13.90 17.04 -4.79
N LEU A 252 -14.84 16.09 -4.75
CA LEU A 252 -16.27 16.37 -4.65
C LEU A 252 -16.66 17.01 -3.31
N ASN A 253 -15.93 16.72 -2.24
CA ASN A 253 -16.10 17.29 -0.91
C ASN A 253 -15.39 18.65 -0.71
N GLY A 254 -14.63 19.13 -1.70
CA GLY A 254 -13.93 20.41 -1.64
C GLY A 254 -12.50 20.34 -1.14
N ASP A 255 -11.79 19.20 -1.35
CA ASP A 255 -10.37 19.01 -1.05
C ASP A 255 -10.03 19.18 0.45
N VAL A 256 -10.79 18.51 1.30
CA VAL A 256 -10.70 18.68 2.77
C VAL A 256 -9.82 17.66 3.47
N TYR A 257 -9.52 16.53 2.81
CA TYR A 257 -8.78 15.42 3.40
C TYR A 257 -7.31 15.37 2.95
N PHE A 258 -7.07 15.35 1.64
CA PHE A 258 -5.71 15.30 1.10
C PHE A 258 -5.12 16.69 0.95
N LYS A 259 -3.82 16.82 1.25
CA LYS A 259 -3.10 18.06 0.96
C LYS A 259 -3.01 18.27 -0.55
N THR A 260 -3.47 19.43 -1.01
CA THR A 260 -3.39 19.86 -2.41
C THR A 260 -2.38 20.98 -2.58
N GLU A 261 -1.71 21.03 -3.72
CA GLU A 261 -0.72 22.06 -4.08
C GLU A 261 -1.33 23.10 -5.05
N TYR A 262 -2.40 22.71 -5.74
CA TYR A 262 -3.13 23.56 -6.70
C TYR A 262 -4.58 23.12 -6.78
N ASP A 263 -5.41 23.94 -7.39
CA ASP A 263 -6.80 23.60 -7.70
C ASP A 263 -6.82 22.37 -8.64
N GLU A 264 -7.81 21.49 -8.49
CA GLU A 264 -7.96 20.24 -9.24
C GLU A 264 -6.88 19.16 -8.98
N HIS A 265 -5.94 19.35 -8.03
CA HIS A 265 -4.88 18.38 -7.76
C HIS A 265 -5.44 16.97 -7.47
N ASN A 266 -6.51 16.87 -6.67
CA ASN A 266 -7.15 15.58 -6.42
C ASN A 266 -7.89 15.03 -7.65
N LEU A 267 -8.36 15.87 -8.54
CA LEU A 267 -8.95 15.42 -9.81
C LEU A 267 -7.89 14.85 -10.76
N ASP A 268 -6.74 15.51 -10.88
CA ASP A 268 -5.62 15.00 -11.67
C ASP A 268 -5.14 13.65 -11.14
N ARG A 269 -4.99 13.54 -9.80
CA ARG A 269 -4.66 12.26 -9.14
C ARG A 269 -5.72 11.18 -9.41
N ALA A 270 -7.00 11.51 -9.30
CA ALA A 270 -8.08 10.57 -9.59
C ALA A 270 -8.00 10.07 -11.04
N ARG A 271 -7.84 10.96 -12.01
CA ARG A 271 -7.72 10.61 -13.43
C ARG A 271 -6.48 9.76 -13.72
N CYS A 272 -5.34 10.09 -13.09
CA CYS A 272 -4.13 9.29 -13.19
C CYS A 272 -4.36 7.86 -12.67
N GLN A 273 -4.95 7.70 -11.47
CA GLN A 273 -5.27 6.37 -10.94
C GLN A 273 -6.28 5.61 -11.80
N LEU A 274 -7.28 6.30 -12.36
CA LEU A 274 -8.25 5.68 -13.27
C LEU A 274 -7.59 5.15 -14.55
N ALA A 275 -6.69 5.94 -15.15
CA ALA A 275 -5.93 5.53 -16.33
C ALA A 275 -5.05 4.31 -16.03
N LEU A 276 -4.33 4.32 -14.90
CA LEU A 276 -3.51 3.21 -14.45
C LEU A 276 -4.33 1.94 -14.21
N ALA A 277 -5.46 2.05 -13.50
CA ALA A 277 -6.35 0.91 -13.24
C ALA A 277 -6.89 0.28 -14.53
N LYS A 278 -7.29 1.10 -15.49
CA LYS A 278 -7.73 0.62 -16.81
C LYS A 278 -6.62 -0.09 -17.58
N ASP A 279 -5.41 0.39 -17.52
CA ASP A 279 -4.26 -0.25 -18.14
C ASP A 279 -3.91 -1.57 -17.45
N MET A 280 -3.94 -1.61 -16.11
CA MET A 280 -3.78 -2.85 -15.32
C MET A 280 -4.85 -3.90 -15.69
N ILE A 281 -6.11 -3.49 -15.86
CA ILE A 281 -7.19 -4.40 -16.29
C ILE A 281 -6.90 -5.00 -17.67
N LYS A 282 -6.41 -4.19 -18.61
CA LYS A 282 -6.01 -4.67 -19.94
C LYS A 282 -4.85 -5.66 -19.86
N LYS A 283 -3.88 -5.42 -18.97
CA LYS A 283 -2.67 -6.24 -18.75
C LYS A 283 -2.85 -7.33 -17.70
N GLN A 284 -4.08 -7.58 -17.21
CA GLN A 284 -4.30 -8.49 -16.07
C GLN A 284 -3.80 -9.91 -16.35
N SER A 285 -3.89 -10.38 -17.59
CA SER A 285 -3.40 -11.70 -17.96
C SER A 285 -1.87 -11.79 -17.88
N GLU A 286 -1.15 -10.74 -18.33
CA GLU A 286 0.31 -10.67 -18.21
C GLU A 286 0.72 -10.58 -16.74
N MET A 287 0.04 -9.76 -15.93
CA MET A 287 0.28 -9.68 -14.49
C MET A 287 0.12 -11.04 -13.80
N LYS A 288 -0.95 -11.79 -14.13
CA LYS A 288 -1.17 -13.14 -13.58
C LYS A 288 -0.08 -14.12 -14.01
N ASN A 289 0.37 -14.06 -15.26
CA ASN A 289 1.45 -14.91 -15.76
C ASN A 289 2.77 -14.61 -15.05
N ILE A 290 3.07 -13.33 -14.81
CA ILE A 290 4.25 -12.91 -14.04
C ILE A 290 4.17 -13.44 -12.61
N VAL A 291 3.04 -13.27 -11.92
CA VAL A 291 2.82 -13.80 -10.58
C VAL A 291 3.04 -15.32 -10.55
N ALA A 292 2.45 -16.05 -11.48
CA ALA A 292 2.57 -17.52 -11.56
C ALA A 292 4.01 -18.00 -11.80
N LYS A 293 4.86 -17.19 -12.44
CA LYS A 293 6.29 -17.52 -12.68
C LYS A 293 7.10 -17.65 -11.39
N TYR A 294 6.68 -16.98 -10.31
CA TYR A 294 7.43 -16.92 -9.05
C TYR A 294 6.75 -17.66 -7.90
N LEU A 295 5.59 -18.27 -8.11
CA LEU A 295 4.88 -19.15 -7.18
C LEU A 295 5.34 -20.60 -7.30
#